data_807386eb799546aaac0f95a83c12af1b
#
_entry.id   807386eb799546aaac0f95a83c12af1b
#
_cell.length_a   1.000
_cell.length_b   1.000
_cell.length_c   1.000
_cell.angle_alpha   90.00
_cell.angle_beta   90.00
_cell.angle_gamma   90.00
#
_symmetry.space_group_name_H-M   'P 1'
#
loop_
_entity.id
_entity.type
_entity.pdbx_description
1 polymer ?
#
loop_
_entity_poly.entity_id
_entity_poly.type
_entity_poly.pdbx_seq_one_letter_code
_entity_poly.pdbx_strand_id
1 'polypeptide(L)'
;MSAQKKVEGEVTLGAGYGETAPYLGGVKMKINTGRFTIKPYFNVKSIMPYNSTELTSMDLVYNNSGNRFTQEQEHWQEGVSLKYGTDFQYRLKNHDIFQASIDGDYTERAINGERTEFFYDPTGALISSVKSALRFPRLDNNEVRVQASYLHKTHIQGEQLLLKYTYELEQEDEDIRQELSETENFDDYSLSHITGDIDIHNHEVLFDWKRPLAHNQMLSMGVRYNHRYIISDDAQYLDSKENYDEVFRHRMQTAAAFVGYNLKSNAWEADARVEYDYTRMQEKNLNDVIPQAKLVYHFNPFHSLTASYAMRIVRPTLSYLVDCETVSPYTKKYGNKELEGTHINRMALTYNMLAPNVIFTATVAHINVTDGFNAIWYVDDKNVRHYTWGNEGVRKAVEITPEVQWIAAEGTKVNAAFTALWDERIAYAINLRNPNWGFTGKAGLEQVLPQGIKLGVNAKVSKGNTVDVYSHEGLNYTFGANVMRSFLNSKLTASLEYEYKKLPEIEITQCAPIGYTGSLYTRHHNPNTVKLVLTYKF
;
A
#
# COMPACT_ATOMS: atom_id res chain seq x y z
N MET A 1 -16.82 44.11 6.49
CA MET A 1 -17.79 43.02 6.65
C MET A 1 -17.17 42.01 7.62
N SER A 2 -17.81 41.79 8.76
CA SER A 2 -17.42 40.73 9.72
C SER A 2 -17.65 39.38 9.02
N ALA A 3 -16.59 38.60 8.80
CA ALA A 3 -16.72 37.26 8.25
C ALA A 3 -17.52 36.41 9.25
N GLN A 4 -18.67 35.95 8.83
CA GLN A 4 -19.55 35.15 9.66
C GLN A 4 -18.83 33.81 9.96
N LYS A 5 -18.66 33.48 11.24
CA LYS A 5 -18.08 32.20 11.67
C LYS A 5 -19.02 31.10 11.20
N LYS A 6 -18.48 30.18 10.37
CA LYS A 6 -19.21 29.01 9.90
C LYS A 6 -18.57 27.76 10.47
N VAL A 7 -19.36 26.97 11.16
CA VAL A 7 -18.97 25.65 11.69
C VAL A 7 -19.82 24.61 10.97
N GLU A 8 -19.18 23.65 10.38
CA GLU A 8 -19.78 22.48 9.73
C GLU A 8 -19.09 21.24 10.30
N GLY A 9 -19.81 20.16 10.44
CA GLY A 9 -19.20 18.93 10.90
C GLY A 9 -20.05 17.70 10.60
N GLU A 10 -19.43 16.55 10.83
CA GLU A 10 -20.10 15.26 10.75
C GLU A 10 -19.64 14.34 11.88
N VAL A 11 -20.56 13.54 12.38
CA VAL A 11 -20.33 12.45 13.30
C VAL A 11 -20.72 11.16 12.61
N THR A 12 -19.84 10.17 12.64
CA THR A 12 -20.07 8.84 12.05
C THR A 12 -20.00 7.80 13.14
N LEU A 13 -20.95 6.88 13.16
CA LEU A 13 -20.97 5.69 14.01
C LEU A 13 -21.26 4.48 13.13
N GLY A 14 -20.61 3.39 13.40
CA GLY A 14 -20.85 2.15 12.66
C GLY A 14 -20.56 0.93 13.48
N ALA A 15 -21.25 -0.14 13.13
CA ALA A 15 -21.04 -1.46 13.69
C ALA A 15 -21.25 -2.50 12.60
N GLY A 16 -20.54 -3.62 12.69
CA GLY A 16 -20.66 -4.66 11.70
C GLY A 16 -20.22 -6.01 12.23
N TYR A 17 -20.41 -6.99 11.36
CA TYR A 17 -20.01 -8.39 11.54
C TYR A 17 -19.19 -8.82 10.33
N GLY A 18 -18.21 -9.67 10.55
CA GLY A 18 -17.27 -10.11 9.52
C GLY A 18 -15.89 -9.46 9.70
N GLU A 19 -14.92 -9.89 8.93
CA GLU A 19 -13.51 -9.53 9.08
C GLU A 19 -13.24 -8.02 9.05
N THR A 20 -13.91 -7.30 8.13
CA THR A 20 -13.66 -5.87 7.90
C THR A 20 -14.75 -4.96 8.51
N ALA A 21 -15.59 -5.47 9.40
CA ALA A 21 -16.73 -4.75 9.95
C ALA A 21 -16.61 -4.44 11.46
N PRO A 22 -15.55 -3.75 11.88
CA PRO A 22 -15.36 -3.41 13.29
C PRO A 22 -16.37 -2.35 13.74
N TYR A 23 -16.41 -2.11 15.06
CA TYR A 23 -17.01 -0.89 15.57
C TYR A 23 -16.19 0.30 15.13
N LEU A 24 -16.85 1.34 14.66
CA LEU A 24 -16.18 2.56 14.23
C LEU A 24 -16.92 3.79 14.76
N GLY A 25 -16.15 4.82 15.05
CA GLY A 25 -16.65 6.12 15.43
C GLY A 25 -15.77 7.23 14.86
N GLY A 26 -16.36 8.35 14.50
CA GLY A 26 -15.58 9.44 13.96
C GLY A 26 -16.27 10.79 14.07
N VAL A 27 -15.46 11.83 14.17
CA VAL A 27 -15.88 13.23 14.14
C VAL A 27 -14.97 13.98 13.19
N LYS A 28 -15.57 14.75 12.29
CA LYS A 28 -14.86 15.70 11.43
C LYS A 28 -15.54 17.04 11.54
N MET A 29 -14.74 18.10 11.62
CA MET A 29 -15.26 19.47 11.70
C MET A 29 -14.52 20.39 10.73
N LYS A 30 -15.21 21.43 10.30
CA LYS A 30 -14.63 22.55 9.57
C LYS A 30 -15.09 23.84 10.19
N ILE A 31 -14.14 24.61 10.69
CA ILE A 31 -14.36 25.91 11.32
C ILE A 31 -13.75 26.97 10.39
N ASN A 32 -14.58 27.84 9.86
CA ASN A 32 -14.14 28.92 8.98
C ASN A 32 -14.49 30.27 9.60
N THR A 33 -13.49 31.14 9.76
CA THR A 33 -13.63 32.50 10.30
C THR A 33 -13.13 33.57 9.31
N GLY A 34 -13.32 33.31 8.02
CA GLY A 34 -12.88 34.19 6.93
C GLY A 34 -11.42 33.94 6.53
N ARG A 35 -10.44 34.36 7.33
CA ARG A 35 -9.02 34.13 7.01
C ARG A 35 -8.49 32.80 7.54
N PHE A 36 -9.10 32.30 8.60
CA PHE A 36 -8.73 31.03 9.22
C PHE A 36 -9.68 29.93 8.79
N THR A 37 -9.12 28.78 8.46
CA THR A 37 -9.85 27.53 8.32
C THR A 37 -9.13 26.47 9.14
N ILE A 38 -9.87 25.78 10.00
CA ILE A 38 -9.37 24.68 10.83
C ILE A 38 -10.25 23.47 10.56
N LYS A 39 -9.65 22.30 10.37
CA LYS A 39 -10.38 21.05 10.08
C LYS A 39 -9.87 19.91 10.97
N PRO A 40 -10.26 19.88 12.25
CA PRO A 40 -9.94 18.77 13.11
C PRO A 40 -10.76 17.52 12.75
N TYR A 41 -10.15 16.36 12.92
CA TYR A 41 -10.81 15.08 12.80
C TYR A 41 -10.28 14.08 13.83
N PHE A 42 -11.13 13.13 14.17
CA PHE A 42 -10.82 12.01 15.03
C PHE A 42 -11.65 10.81 14.56
N ASN A 43 -11.01 9.65 14.38
CA ASN A 43 -11.66 8.40 14.05
C ASN A 43 -11.09 7.29 14.92
N VAL A 44 -11.96 6.39 15.35
CA VAL A 44 -11.62 5.18 16.08
C VAL A 44 -12.22 3.98 15.38
N LYS A 45 -11.48 2.90 15.33
CA LYS A 45 -11.88 1.62 14.77
C LYS A 45 -11.41 0.51 15.70
N SER A 46 -12.29 -0.40 16.11
CA SER A 46 -11.91 -1.60 16.83
C SER A 46 -11.59 -2.74 15.85
N ILE A 47 -10.72 -3.64 16.27
CA ILE A 47 -10.39 -4.90 15.62
C ILE A 47 -10.84 -6.00 16.58
N MET A 48 -11.65 -6.95 16.09
CA MET A 48 -12.23 -8.00 16.93
C MET A 48 -11.76 -9.37 16.47
N PRO A 49 -11.43 -10.31 17.39
CA PRO A 49 -10.85 -11.61 17.05
C PRO A 49 -11.68 -12.39 16.02
N TYR A 50 -13.00 -12.48 16.22
CA TYR A 50 -13.89 -13.22 15.34
C TYR A 50 -14.09 -12.58 13.96
N ASN A 51 -13.68 -11.32 13.80
CA ASN A 51 -13.72 -10.59 12.54
C ASN A 51 -12.41 -10.70 11.75
N SER A 52 -11.34 -11.15 12.40
CA SER A 52 -9.98 -11.09 11.85
C SER A 52 -9.28 -12.44 11.81
N THR A 53 -10.00 -13.54 12.03
CA THR A 53 -9.41 -14.89 11.95
C THR A 53 -9.07 -15.25 10.51
N GLU A 54 -7.82 -15.63 10.30
CA GLU A 54 -7.27 -16.01 9.00
C GLU A 54 -6.62 -17.39 9.10
N LEU A 55 -6.91 -18.25 8.13
CA LEU A 55 -6.28 -19.55 7.97
C LEU A 55 -5.36 -19.54 6.76
N THR A 56 -4.10 -19.89 6.97
CA THR A 56 -3.10 -20.05 5.92
C THR A 56 -2.66 -21.51 5.87
N SER A 57 -2.64 -22.09 4.67
CA SER A 57 -2.08 -23.43 4.44
C SER A 57 -1.03 -23.39 3.34
N MET A 58 0.04 -24.16 3.52
CA MET A 58 1.13 -24.29 2.58
C MET A 58 1.42 -25.78 2.33
N ASP A 59 1.65 -26.14 1.07
CA ASP A 59 2.00 -27.49 0.66
C ASP A 59 3.13 -27.42 -0.38
N LEU A 60 4.31 -27.92 -0.02
CA LEU A 60 5.51 -27.82 -0.83
C LEU A 60 6.14 -29.20 -1.01
N VAL A 61 6.66 -29.48 -2.21
CA VAL A 61 7.46 -30.65 -2.51
C VAL A 61 8.87 -30.20 -2.90
N TYR A 62 9.88 -30.69 -2.18
CA TYR A 62 11.29 -30.39 -2.45
C TYR A 62 11.82 -31.21 -3.63
N ASN A 63 12.36 -30.50 -4.63
CA ASN A 63 12.79 -31.12 -5.89
C ASN A 63 14.05 -32.03 -5.73
N ASN A 64 14.92 -31.72 -4.78
CA ASN A 64 16.16 -32.44 -4.53
C ASN A 64 15.96 -33.77 -3.79
N SER A 65 15.04 -33.82 -2.85
CA SER A 65 14.82 -34.99 -2.00
C SER A 65 13.47 -35.69 -2.27
N GLY A 66 12.52 -35.00 -2.92
CA GLY A 66 11.14 -35.47 -3.05
C GLY A 66 10.35 -35.40 -1.73
N ASN A 67 10.96 -34.85 -0.67
CA ASN A 67 10.30 -34.66 0.62
C ASN A 67 9.15 -33.63 0.48
N ARG A 68 8.12 -33.81 1.29
CA ARG A 68 6.96 -32.91 1.32
C ARG A 68 6.91 -32.16 2.64
N PHE A 69 6.69 -30.86 2.55
CA PHE A 69 6.46 -29.98 3.68
C PHE A 69 5.03 -29.45 3.62
N THR A 70 4.28 -29.58 4.72
CA THR A 70 2.98 -28.94 4.86
C THR A 70 2.94 -28.07 6.09
N GLN A 71 2.25 -26.94 5.99
CA GLN A 71 2.04 -26.00 7.09
C GLN A 71 0.58 -25.60 7.12
N GLU A 72 0.00 -25.61 8.30
CA GLU A 72 -1.29 -25.00 8.60
C GLU A 72 -1.09 -23.95 9.68
N GLN A 73 -1.61 -22.78 9.49
CA GLN A 73 -1.54 -21.69 10.45
C GLN A 73 -2.90 -21.00 10.54
N GLU A 74 -3.38 -20.86 11.74
CA GLU A 74 -4.54 -20.02 12.06
C GLU A 74 -4.08 -18.86 12.93
N HIS A 75 -4.50 -17.65 12.62
CA HIS A 75 -4.24 -16.50 13.46
C HIS A 75 -5.45 -15.58 13.54
N TRP A 76 -5.56 -14.85 14.63
CA TRP A 76 -6.59 -13.84 14.88
C TRP A 76 -5.99 -12.65 15.58
N GLN A 77 -6.58 -11.49 15.38
CA GLN A 77 -6.09 -10.25 15.96
C GLN A 77 -7.22 -9.45 16.60
N GLU A 78 -6.87 -8.74 17.65
CA GLU A 78 -7.74 -7.79 18.33
C GLU A 78 -7.00 -6.49 18.61
N GLY A 79 -7.73 -5.39 18.75
CA GLY A 79 -7.09 -4.13 19.04
C GLY A 79 -7.92 -2.91 18.67
N VAL A 80 -7.24 -1.78 18.59
CA VAL A 80 -7.83 -0.49 18.26
C VAL A 80 -6.92 0.29 17.31
N SER A 81 -7.52 0.99 16.36
CA SER A 81 -6.83 1.95 15.51
C SER A 81 -7.47 3.32 15.68
N LEU A 82 -6.63 4.32 15.89
CA LEU A 82 -7.01 5.73 16.06
C LEU A 82 -6.37 6.55 14.95
N LYS A 83 -7.19 7.36 14.25
CA LYS A 83 -6.69 8.36 13.30
C LYS A 83 -7.15 9.72 13.74
N TYR A 84 -6.23 10.63 13.94
CA TYR A 84 -6.53 11.97 14.39
C TYR A 84 -5.68 13.01 13.67
N GLY A 85 -6.19 14.22 13.62
CA GLY A 85 -5.42 15.29 13.02
C GLY A 85 -6.17 16.59 12.89
N THR A 86 -5.48 17.56 12.35
CA THR A 86 -6.05 18.86 12.03
C THR A 86 -5.29 19.56 10.92
N ASP A 87 -6.03 20.08 9.95
CA ASP A 87 -5.51 21.05 8.99
C ASP A 87 -5.76 22.47 9.50
N PHE A 88 -4.77 23.29 9.41
CA PHE A 88 -4.84 24.71 9.67
C PHE A 88 -4.45 25.49 8.41
N GLN A 89 -5.26 26.46 8.00
CA GLN A 89 -4.97 27.37 6.90
C GLN A 89 -5.20 28.81 7.32
N TYR A 90 -4.23 29.67 7.06
CA TYR A 90 -4.35 31.11 7.26
C TYR A 90 -4.05 31.86 5.97
N ARG A 91 -4.98 32.72 5.54
CA ARG A 91 -4.82 33.59 4.37
C ARG A 91 -4.40 34.98 4.83
N LEU A 92 -3.22 35.41 4.42
CA LEU A 92 -2.69 36.73 4.68
C LEU A 92 -3.36 37.80 3.80
N LYS A 93 -3.14 39.08 4.12
CA LYS A 93 -3.76 40.21 3.41
C LYS A 93 -3.30 40.33 1.95
N ASN A 94 -2.07 39.92 1.67
CA ASN A 94 -1.45 39.90 0.35
C ASN A 94 -1.78 38.65 -0.49
N HIS A 95 -2.77 37.87 -0.07
CA HIS A 95 -3.19 36.58 -0.67
C HIS A 95 -2.23 35.42 -0.48
N ASP A 96 -1.17 35.58 0.27
CA ASP A 96 -0.31 34.48 0.69
C ASP A 96 -1.07 33.50 1.58
N ILE A 97 -0.62 32.26 1.58
CA ILE A 97 -1.28 31.20 2.34
C ILE A 97 -0.24 30.51 3.22
N PHE A 98 -0.48 30.52 4.50
CA PHE A 98 0.20 29.64 5.44
C PHE A 98 -0.69 28.43 5.73
N GLN A 99 -0.13 27.23 5.65
CA GLN A 99 -0.81 25.97 6.00
C GLN A 99 0.06 25.20 6.97
N ALA A 100 -0.60 24.57 7.94
CA ALA A 100 0.03 23.60 8.82
C ALA A 100 -0.94 22.41 8.99
N SER A 101 -0.44 21.21 9.11
CA SER A 101 -1.20 20.04 9.50
C SER A 101 -0.44 19.20 10.50
N ILE A 102 -1.21 18.49 11.32
CA ILE A 102 -0.75 17.37 12.10
C ILE A 102 -1.72 16.22 11.85
N ASP A 103 -1.19 15.07 11.49
CA ASP A 103 -1.93 13.85 11.26
C ASP A 103 -1.27 12.74 12.08
N GLY A 104 -2.06 11.94 12.80
CA GLY A 104 -1.58 10.80 13.56
C GLY A 104 -2.41 9.56 13.23
N ASP A 105 -1.73 8.43 13.18
CA ASP A 105 -2.29 7.09 13.06
C ASP A 105 -1.65 6.23 14.16
N TYR A 106 -2.45 5.82 15.12
CA TYR A 106 -2.02 4.92 16.19
C TYR A 106 -2.80 3.61 16.08
N THR A 107 -2.11 2.50 16.04
CA THR A 107 -2.71 1.17 16.04
C THR A 107 -2.05 0.33 17.10
N GLU A 108 -2.84 -0.14 18.04
CA GLU A 108 -2.46 -1.17 19.02
C GLU A 108 -3.20 -2.44 18.69
N ARG A 109 -2.50 -3.56 18.59
CA ARG A 109 -3.10 -4.86 18.32
C ARG A 109 -2.35 -5.98 19.02
N ALA A 110 -3.10 -6.98 19.44
CA ALA A 110 -2.58 -8.28 19.82
C ALA A 110 -2.89 -9.27 18.68
N ILE A 111 -1.93 -10.11 18.35
CA ILE A 111 -2.09 -11.18 17.38
C ILE A 111 -1.80 -12.49 18.10
N ASN A 112 -2.71 -13.45 17.96
CA ASN A 112 -2.53 -14.78 18.48
C ASN A 112 -2.69 -15.77 17.33
N GLY A 113 -2.02 -16.91 17.42
CA GLY A 113 -2.15 -17.92 16.39
C GLY A 113 -1.54 -19.24 16.79
N GLU A 114 -1.90 -20.25 16.01
CA GLU A 114 -1.31 -21.58 16.07
C GLU A 114 -0.80 -21.94 14.69
N ARG A 115 0.37 -22.58 14.65
CA ARG A 115 0.95 -23.09 13.41
C ARG A 115 1.42 -24.52 13.64
N THR A 116 1.08 -25.39 12.69
CA THR A 116 1.57 -26.77 12.67
C THR A 116 2.31 -27.03 11.36
N GLU A 117 3.50 -27.53 11.46
CA GLU A 117 4.38 -27.86 10.34
C GLU A 117 4.66 -29.37 10.35
N PHE A 118 4.53 -30.02 9.17
CA PHE A 118 4.83 -31.43 9.01
C PHE A 118 5.84 -31.62 7.88
N PHE A 119 6.78 -32.51 8.08
CA PHE A 119 7.78 -32.87 7.12
C PHE A 119 7.72 -34.37 6.85
N TYR A 120 7.53 -34.76 5.59
CA TYR A 120 7.35 -36.14 5.16
C TYR A 120 8.47 -36.57 4.21
N ASP A 121 8.81 -37.85 4.22
CA ASP A 121 9.67 -38.44 3.21
C ASP A 121 8.95 -38.65 1.86
N PRO A 122 9.65 -39.06 0.77
CA PRO A 122 9.02 -39.29 -0.53
C PRO A 122 7.99 -40.40 -0.55
N THR A 123 7.97 -41.28 0.47
CA THR A 123 6.99 -42.37 0.60
C THR A 123 5.70 -41.90 1.33
N GLY A 124 5.73 -40.71 1.90
CA GLY A 124 4.63 -40.12 2.70
C GLY A 124 4.73 -40.48 4.19
N ALA A 125 5.85 -41.05 4.65
CA ALA A 125 6.07 -41.27 6.07
C ALA A 125 6.48 -39.96 6.76
N LEU A 126 5.90 -39.66 7.94
CA LEU A 126 6.23 -38.50 8.72
C LEU A 126 7.66 -38.59 9.25
N ILE A 127 8.51 -37.61 8.92
CA ILE A 127 9.88 -37.49 9.42
C ILE A 127 9.88 -36.68 10.72
N SER A 128 9.20 -35.52 10.71
CA SER A 128 9.12 -34.61 11.87
C SER A 128 7.87 -33.75 11.80
N SER A 129 7.44 -33.26 12.96
CA SER A 129 6.41 -32.25 13.07
C SER A 129 6.82 -31.21 14.10
N VAL A 130 6.40 -29.95 13.87
CA VAL A 130 6.57 -28.85 14.83
C VAL A 130 5.25 -28.13 14.97
N LYS A 131 4.81 -27.96 16.21
CA LYS A 131 3.69 -27.14 16.57
C LYS A 131 4.18 -25.85 17.21
N SER A 132 3.62 -24.72 16.82
CA SER A 132 3.99 -23.42 17.36
C SER A 132 2.74 -22.69 17.81
N ALA A 133 2.76 -22.15 19.03
CA ALA A 133 1.81 -21.15 19.47
C ALA A 133 2.47 -19.77 19.30
N LEU A 134 1.85 -18.93 18.48
CA LEU A 134 2.31 -17.57 18.20
C LEU A 134 1.51 -16.61 19.07
N ARG A 135 2.20 -15.79 19.83
CA ARG A 135 1.59 -14.76 20.67
C ARG A 135 2.33 -13.46 20.45
N PHE A 136 1.63 -12.48 19.91
CA PHE A 136 2.07 -11.09 19.81
C PHE A 136 1.21 -10.30 20.79
N PRO A 137 1.56 -10.26 22.07
CA PRO A 137 0.73 -9.64 23.09
C PRO A 137 0.58 -8.14 22.88
N ARG A 138 1.54 -7.53 22.20
CA ARG A 138 1.49 -6.13 21.85
C ARG A 138 2.27 -5.86 20.58
N LEU A 139 1.61 -5.21 19.64
CA LEU A 139 2.15 -4.69 18.40
C LEU A 139 1.58 -3.28 18.25
N ASP A 140 2.41 -2.30 18.59
CA ASP A 140 2.04 -0.89 18.50
C ASP A 140 2.70 -0.26 17.29
N ASN A 141 1.90 0.47 16.53
CA ASN A 141 2.39 1.34 15.46
C ASN A 141 1.85 2.74 15.71
N ASN A 142 2.73 3.72 15.78
CA ASN A 142 2.41 5.12 15.95
C ASN A 142 3.06 5.94 14.84
N GLU A 143 2.28 6.45 13.91
CA GLU A 143 2.73 7.35 12.85
C GLU A 143 2.24 8.77 13.16
N VAL A 144 3.14 9.73 13.17
CA VAL A 144 2.83 11.16 13.30
C VAL A 144 3.47 11.93 12.18
N ARG A 145 2.66 12.65 11.42
CA ARG A 145 3.11 13.56 10.36
C ARG A 145 2.79 15.00 10.72
N VAL A 146 3.80 15.85 10.72
CA VAL A 146 3.65 17.30 10.87
C VAL A 146 4.11 17.98 9.60
N GLN A 147 3.27 18.85 9.04
CA GLN A 147 3.60 19.61 7.84
C GLN A 147 3.36 21.09 8.06
N ALA A 148 4.27 21.91 7.58
CA ALA A 148 4.09 23.36 7.49
C ALA A 148 4.46 23.83 6.08
N SER A 149 3.67 24.74 5.51
CA SER A 149 3.96 25.31 4.21
C SER A 149 3.57 26.78 4.13
N TYR A 150 4.35 27.52 3.34
CA TYR A 150 4.10 28.92 3.02
C TYR A 150 4.08 29.08 1.50
N LEU A 151 2.93 29.50 0.98
CA LEU A 151 2.73 29.81 -0.43
C LEU A 151 2.68 31.33 -0.60
N HIS A 152 3.72 31.87 -1.18
CA HIS A 152 3.81 33.28 -1.56
C HIS A 152 3.30 33.47 -2.99
N LYS A 153 2.38 34.41 -3.18
CA LYS A 153 1.88 34.83 -4.49
C LYS A 153 2.47 36.18 -4.83
N THR A 154 3.29 36.22 -5.87
CA THR A 154 3.93 37.47 -6.30
C THR A 154 2.94 38.40 -7.00
N HIS A 155 3.41 39.57 -7.45
CA HIS A 155 2.61 40.52 -8.25
C HIS A 155 2.38 40.02 -9.68
N ILE A 156 3.12 38.99 -10.14
CA ILE A 156 2.91 38.37 -11.45
C ILE A 156 1.78 37.35 -11.33
N GLN A 157 0.72 37.52 -12.09
CA GLN A 157 -0.43 36.63 -12.05
C GLN A 157 -0.03 35.18 -12.39
N GLY A 158 -0.28 34.26 -11.46
CA GLY A 158 0.05 32.84 -11.61
C GLY A 158 1.48 32.46 -11.12
N GLU A 159 2.34 33.44 -10.82
CA GLU A 159 3.63 33.16 -10.19
C GLU A 159 3.47 32.88 -8.71
N GLN A 160 4.12 31.81 -8.25
CA GLN A 160 4.05 31.40 -6.85
C GLN A 160 5.34 30.70 -6.40
N LEU A 161 5.66 30.93 -5.14
CA LEU A 161 6.77 30.34 -4.43
C LEU A 161 6.21 29.52 -3.27
N LEU A 162 6.52 28.23 -3.22
CA LEU A 162 6.13 27.32 -2.15
C LEU A 162 7.38 26.92 -1.37
N LEU A 163 7.35 27.15 -0.05
CA LEU A 163 8.26 26.52 0.89
C LEU A 163 7.44 25.54 1.74
N LYS A 164 7.86 24.29 1.81
CA LYS A 164 7.19 23.23 2.56
C LYS A 164 8.21 22.48 3.41
N TYR A 165 7.87 22.23 4.65
CA TYR A 165 8.57 21.31 5.54
C TYR A 165 7.61 20.19 5.97
N THR A 166 8.08 18.97 5.95
CA THR A 166 7.36 17.79 6.45
C THR A 166 8.28 17.04 7.41
N TYR A 167 7.73 16.66 8.54
CA TYR A 167 8.33 15.72 9.48
C TYR A 167 7.39 14.53 9.65
N GLU A 168 7.92 13.33 9.54
CA GLU A 168 7.20 12.07 9.78
C GLU A 168 7.99 11.30 10.83
N LEU A 169 7.29 10.82 11.83
CA LEU A 169 7.75 9.88 12.84
C LEU A 169 6.90 8.62 12.71
N GLU A 170 7.55 7.49 12.58
CA GLU A 170 6.93 6.17 12.65
C GLU A 170 7.64 5.37 13.72
N GLN A 171 6.89 4.83 14.66
CA GLN A 171 7.38 4.04 15.77
C GLN A 171 6.63 2.72 15.78
N GLU A 172 7.36 1.63 15.83
CA GLU A 172 6.81 0.28 15.98
C GLU A 172 7.44 -0.37 17.19
N ASP A 173 6.59 -0.84 18.12
CA ASP A 173 7.00 -1.65 19.26
C ASP A 173 6.47 -3.07 19.05
N GLU A 174 7.35 -4.05 19.03
CA GLU A 174 7.03 -5.47 18.86
C GLU A 174 7.41 -6.28 20.09
N ASP A 175 6.47 -7.06 20.60
CA ASP A 175 6.70 -8.13 21.56
C ASP A 175 6.12 -9.42 20.97
N ILE A 176 6.99 -10.33 20.55
CA ILE A 176 6.62 -11.57 19.89
C ILE A 176 7.06 -12.75 20.75
N ARG A 177 6.11 -13.58 21.15
CA ARG A 177 6.37 -14.81 21.90
C ARG A 177 5.92 -16.00 21.09
N GLN A 178 6.82 -16.94 20.90
CA GLN A 178 6.56 -18.15 20.15
C GLN A 178 6.97 -19.36 20.99
N GLU A 179 6.01 -20.22 21.31
CA GLU A 179 6.25 -21.53 21.89
C GLU A 179 6.39 -22.54 20.77
N LEU A 180 7.51 -23.25 20.73
CA LEU A 180 7.84 -24.26 19.70
C LEU A 180 7.91 -25.62 20.36
N SER A 181 7.13 -26.59 19.90
CA SER A 181 7.14 -27.95 20.40
C SER A 181 7.20 -28.95 19.25
N GLU A 182 8.02 -29.98 19.42
CA GLU A 182 8.03 -31.14 18.51
C GLU A 182 6.95 -32.17 18.90
N THR A 183 6.22 -31.96 20.00
CA THR A 183 5.11 -32.82 20.47
C THR A 183 3.77 -32.13 20.30
N GLU A 184 2.70 -32.89 20.00
CA GLU A 184 1.34 -32.33 19.81
C GLU A 184 0.79 -31.67 21.07
N ASN A 185 1.27 -32.03 22.26
CA ASN A 185 0.72 -31.61 23.55
C ASN A 185 1.48 -30.44 24.19
N PHE A 186 2.54 -29.90 23.58
CA PHE A 186 3.43 -28.91 24.18
C PHE A 186 4.01 -29.32 25.54
N ASP A 187 4.21 -30.63 25.78
CA ASP A 187 4.77 -31.13 27.03
C ASP A 187 6.27 -30.78 27.18
N ASP A 188 6.94 -30.56 26.06
CA ASP A 188 8.32 -30.07 25.97
C ASP A 188 8.38 -29.04 24.84
N TYR A 189 8.75 -27.80 25.15
CA TYR A 189 8.82 -26.70 24.18
C TYR A 189 9.97 -25.75 24.48
N SER A 190 10.51 -25.14 23.41
CA SER A 190 11.38 -23.99 23.52
C SER A 190 10.58 -22.71 23.40
N LEU A 191 10.92 -21.72 24.18
CA LEU A 191 10.33 -20.39 24.13
C LEU A 191 11.23 -19.46 23.33
N SER A 192 10.74 -18.95 22.21
CA SER A 192 11.35 -17.82 21.51
C SER A 192 10.63 -16.53 21.87
N HIS A 193 11.37 -15.54 22.29
CA HIS A 193 10.90 -14.21 22.60
C HIS A 193 11.69 -13.19 21.79
N ILE A 194 11.01 -12.41 20.98
CA ILE A 194 11.58 -11.35 20.15
C ILE A 194 10.98 -10.03 20.62
N THR A 195 11.84 -9.08 20.91
CA THR A 195 11.44 -7.68 21.18
C THR A 195 12.07 -6.81 20.11
N GLY A 196 11.32 -5.84 19.61
CA GLY A 196 11.82 -4.90 18.61
C GLY A 196 11.22 -3.52 18.82
N ASP A 197 12.10 -2.52 18.83
CA ASP A 197 11.72 -1.11 18.85
C ASP A 197 12.26 -0.46 17.57
N ILE A 198 11.35 0.07 16.74
CA ILE A 198 11.69 0.70 15.47
C ILE A 198 11.28 2.17 15.51
N ASP A 199 12.26 3.04 15.35
CA ASP A 199 12.05 4.48 15.18
C ASP A 199 12.48 4.93 13.79
N ILE A 200 11.55 5.51 13.03
CA ILE A 200 11.82 6.09 11.71
C ILE A 200 11.52 7.58 11.75
N HIS A 201 12.54 8.38 11.54
CA HIS A 201 12.42 9.83 11.41
C HIS A 201 12.66 10.25 9.96
N ASN A 202 11.73 10.99 9.39
CA ASN A 202 11.84 11.51 8.04
C ASN A 202 11.61 13.02 8.02
N HIS A 203 12.58 13.78 7.54
CA HIS A 203 12.52 15.23 7.37
C HIS A 203 12.60 15.59 5.90
N GLU A 204 11.62 16.32 5.39
CA GLU A 204 11.64 16.83 4.01
C GLU A 204 11.49 18.33 3.99
N VAL A 205 12.35 19.00 3.22
CA VAL A 205 12.21 20.40 2.85
C VAL A 205 12.06 20.50 1.34
N LEU A 206 11.03 21.19 0.88
CA LEU A 206 10.77 21.45 -0.53
C LEU A 206 10.65 22.94 -0.77
N PHE A 207 11.40 23.43 -1.75
CA PHE A 207 11.19 24.74 -2.37
C PHE A 207 10.74 24.53 -3.82
N ASP A 208 9.61 25.10 -4.22
CA ASP A 208 9.05 25.03 -5.58
C ASP A 208 8.67 26.43 -6.05
N TRP A 209 9.25 26.85 -7.17
CA TRP A 209 8.94 28.10 -7.84
C TRP A 209 8.27 27.82 -9.17
N LYS A 210 7.09 28.39 -9.38
CA LYS A 210 6.33 28.34 -10.61
C LYS A 210 6.17 29.73 -11.17
N ARG A 211 6.59 29.93 -12.42
CA ARG A 211 6.53 31.21 -13.11
C ARG A 211 5.83 31.06 -14.47
N PRO A 212 4.73 31.78 -14.66
CA PRO A 212 4.17 31.94 -16.00
C PRO A 212 5.17 32.69 -16.89
N LEU A 213 5.42 32.14 -18.08
CA LEU A 213 6.18 32.81 -19.13
C LEU A 213 5.22 33.63 -20.01
N ALA A 214 5.17 33.39 -21.31
CA ALA A 214 4.19 34.01 -22.20
C ALA A 214 3.06 33.02 -22.51
N HIS A 215 1.84 33.50 -22.72
CA HIS A 215 0.70 32.76 -23.26
C HIS A 215 0.63 31.24 -22.95
N ASN A 216 0.05 30.90 -21.81
CA ASN A 216 -0.21 29.50 -21.41
C ASN A 216 1.04 28.63 -21.25
N GLN A 217 2.16 29.23 -20.91
CA GLN A 217 3.40 28.55 -20.58
C GLN A 217 3.74 28.74 -19.13
N MET A 218 4.20 27.66 -18.46
CA MET A 218 4.62 27.68 -17.06
C MET A 218 5.98 27.03 -16.92
N LEU A 219 6.94 27.75 -16.34
CA LEU A 219 8.20 27.19 -15.89
C LEU A 219 8.06 26.81 -14.42
N SER A 220 8.54 25.66 -14.04
CA SER A 220 8.68 25.25 -12.63
C SER A 220 10.11 24.84 -12.34
N MET A 221 10.64 25.25 -11.20
CA MET A 221 11.96 24.86 -10.73
C MET A 221 11.92 24.70 -9.22
N GLY A 222 12.70 23.79 -8.69
CA GLY A 222 12.75 23.63 -7.24
C GLY A 222 13.85 22.72 -6.79
N VAL A 223 13.98 22.67 -5.47
CA VAL A 223 14.92 21.80 -4.77
C VAL A 223 14.20 21.09 -3.65
N ARG A 224 14.59 19.85 -3.41
CA ARG A 224 14.08 19.01 -2.34
C ARG A 224 15.26 18.43 -1.58
N TYR A 225 15.18 18.46 -0.26
CA TYR A 225 16.09 17.76 0.61
C TYR A 225 15.28 16.85 1.53
N ASN A 226 15.67 15.59 1.59
CA ASN A 226 15.07 14.59 2.46
C ASN A 226 16.17 13.95 3.32
N HIS A 227 15.90 13.81 4.60
CA HIS A 227 16.77 13.11 5.55
C HIS A 227 15.93 12.08 6.31
N ARG A 228 16.20 10.81 6.05
CA ARG A 228 15.57 9.67 6.73
C ARG A 228 16.60 9.00 7.63
N TYR A 229 16.21 8.76 8.85
CA TYR A 229 16.99 8.05 9.85
C TYR A 229 16.14 6.96 10.48
N ILE A 230 16.69 5.75 10.56
CA ILE A 230 16.03 4.57 11.11
C ILE A 230 16.92 4.02 12.21
N ILE A 231 16.34 3.72 13.35
CA ILE A 231 16.92 2.90 14.42
C ILE A 231 15.98 1.71 14.58
N SER A 232 16.54 0.51 14.61
CA SER A 232 15.84 -0.71 14.99
C SER A 232 16.69 -1.40 16.05
N ASP A 233 16.09 -1.67 17.18
CA ASP A 233 16.72 -2.34 18.33
C ASP A 233 15.97 -3.66 18.51
N ASP A 234 16.57 -4.75 17.99
CA ASP A 234 15.94 -6.05 17.93
C ASP A 234 16.72 -7.04 18.78
N ALA A 235 16.06 -7.68 19.74
CA ALA A 235 16.64 -8.72 20.56
C ALA A 235 15.81 -10.01 20.50
N GLN A 236 16.50 -11.14 20.38
CA GLN A 236 15.87 -12.45 20.43
C GLN A 236 16.43 -13.29 21.57
N TYR A 237 15.55 -13.90 22.33
CA TYR A 237 15.86 -14.81 23.42
C TYR A 237 15.29 -16.19 23.11
N LEU A 238 16.10 -17.22 23.27
CA LEU A 238 15.68 -18.62 23.18
C LEU A 238 15.84 -19.27 24.56
N ASP A 239 14.75 -19.77 25.14
CA ASP A 239 14.71 -20.33 26.50
C ASP A 239 15.36 -19.40 27.55
N SER A 240 15.05 -18.10 27.45
CA SER A 240 15.60 -17.03 28.30
C SER A 240 17.11 -16.79 28.14
N LYS A 241 17.75 -17.39 27.13
CA LYS A 241 19.13 -17.08 26.75
C LYS A 241 19.09 -16.14 25.54
N GLU A 242 19.88 -15.08 25.64
CA GLU A 242 20.09 -14.17 24.51
C GLU A 242 20.69 -14.96 23.34
N ASN A 243 20.00 -14.96 22.21
CA ASN A 243 20.44 -15.59 20.97
C ASN A 243 20.93 -14.54 19.98
N TYR A 244 20.37 -13.32 20.06
CA TYR A 244 20.63 -12.23 19.14
C TYR A 244 20.26 -10.92 19.83
N ASP A 245 21.12 -9.92 19.68
CA ASP A 245 20.90 -8.54 20.12
C ASP A 245 21.65 -7.64 19.13
N GLU A 246 20.93 -6.90 18.28
CA GLU A 246 21.54 -6.01 17.30
C GLU A 246 20.78 -4.69 17.24
N VAL A 247 21.53 -3.60 17.33
CA VAL A 247 21.02 -2.27 17.02
C VAL A 247 21.36 -1.91 15.60
N PHE A 248 20.36 -1.96 14.74
CA PHE A 248 20.49 -1.53 13.36
C PHE A 248 20.27 -0.03 13.22
N ARG A 249 21.18 0.65 12.54
CA ARG A 249 21.07 2.07 12.22
C ARG A 249 21.23 2.30 10.73
N HIS A 250 20.25 2.98 10.15
CA HIS A 250 20.29 3.30 8.72
C HIS A 250 20.02 4.78 8.51
N ARG A 251 20.85 5.42 7.69
CA ARG A 251 20.73 6.84 7.35
C ARG A 251 20.71 7.03 5.85
N MET A 252 19.72 7.76 5.37
CA MET A 252 19.60 8.15 3.97
C MET A 252 19.38 9.65 3.87
N GLN A 253 20.14 10.30 2.99
CA GLN A 253 20.02 11.72 2.68
C GLN A 253 19.86 11.87 1.18
N THR A 254 18.82 12.57 0.75
CA THR A 254 18.55 12.83 -0.66
C THR A 254 18.48 14.32 -0.89
N ALA A 255 19.28 14.81 -1.83
CA ALA A 255 19.19 16.17 -2.34
C ALA A 255 18.78 16.10 -3.82
N ALA A 256 17.68 16.75 -4.17
CA ALA A 256 17.17 16.74 -5.54
C ALA A 256 16.94 18.16 -6.04
N ALA A 257 17.19 18.37 -7.33
CA ALA A 257 16.84 19.60 -8.03
C ALA A 257 16.04 19.26 -9.30
N PHE A 258 15.02 20.03 -9.59
CA PHE A 258 14.18 19.80 -10.76
C PHE A 258 13.89 21.05 -11.56
N VAL A 259 13.66 20.84 -12.85
CA VAL A 259 13.09 21.82 -13.77
C VAL A 259 11.95 21.18 -14.53
N GLY A 260 10.87 21.92 -14.70
CA GLY A 260 9.70 21.51 -15.45
C GLY A 260 9.17 22.64 -16.34
N TYR A 261 8.56 22.25 -17.43
CA TYR A 261 7.93 23.16 -18.38
C TYR A 261 6.56 22.64 -18.76
N ASN A 262 5.55 23.48 -18.66
CA ASN A 262 4.20 23.19 -19.08
C ASN A 262 3.78 24.19 -20.17
N LEU A 263 3.19 23.65 -21.24
CA LEU A 263 2.62 24.40 -22.36
C LEU A 263 1.17 23.97 -22.53
N LYS A 264 0.26 24.92 -22.65
CA LYS A 264 -1.14 24.66 -22.92
C LYS A 264 -1.61 25.48 -24.12
N SER A 265 -2.19 24.82 -25.12
CA SER A 265 -2.86 25.44 -26.24
C SER A 265 -4.27 24.85 -26.43
N ASN A 266 -5.01 25.31 -27.43
CA ASN A 266 -6.35 24.79 -27.70
C ASN A 266 -6.37 23.29 -28.05
N ALA A 267 -5.35 22.81 -28.76
CA ALA A 267 -5.29 21.43 -29.25
C ALA A 267 -4.27 20.59 -28.46
N TRP A 268 -3.28 21.21 -27.80
CA TRP A 268 -2.17 20.51 -27.18
C TRP A 268 -1.93 20.97 -25.75
N GLU A 269 -1.68 20.02 -24.87
CA GLU A 269 -1.08 20.27 -23.57
C GLU A 269 0.21 19.43 -23.47
N ALA A 270 1.32 20.06 -23.14
CA ALA A 270 2.59 19.39 -22.93
C ALA A 270 3.11 19.72 -21.54
N ASP A 271 3.56 18.72 -20.81
CA ASP A 271 4.23 18.83 -19.52
C ASP A 271 5.50 17.99 -19.58
N ALA A 272 6.63 18.58 -19.20
CA ALA A 272 7.90 17.89 -19.10
C ALA A 272 8.61 18.31 -17.83
N ARG A 273 9.20 17.35 -17.11
CA ARG A 273 9.99 17.59 -15.91
C ARG A 273 11.19 16.67 -15.90
N VAL A 274 12.31 17.18 -15.48
CA VAL A 274 13.53 16.43 -15.20
C VAL A 274 13.96 16.76 -13.79
N GLU A 275 14.23 15.74 -13.00
CA GLU A 275 14.76 15.84 -11.64
C GLU A 275 16.11 15.12 -11.59
N TYR A 276 17.10 15.75 -10.99
CA TYR A 276 18.36 15.13 -10.63
C TYR A 276 18.32 14.85 -9.13
N ASP A 277 18.56 13.60 -8.75
CA ASP A 277 18.52 13.09 -7.40
C ASP A 277 19.91 12.59 -7.02
N TYR A 278 20.46 13.16 -5.96
CA TYR A 278 21.67 12.68 -5.32
C TYR A 278 21.31 12.09 -3.96
N THR A 279 21.48 10.79 -3.80
CA THR A 279 21.19 10.06 -2.56
C THR A 279 22.47 9.51 -1.96
N ARG A 280 22.74 9.89 -0.70
CA ARG A 280 23.73 9.24 0.15
C ARG A 280 23.02 8.28 1.08
N MET A 281 23.32 6.98 0.94
CA MET A 281 22.76 5.91 1.74
C MET A 281 23.89 5.14 2.41
N GLN A 282 24.04 5.34 3.73
CA GLN A 282 25.23 4.87 4.47
C GLN A 282 26.55 5.33 3.81
N GLU A 283 27.34 4.40 3.27
CA GLU A 283 28.61 4.68 2.58
C GLU A 283 28.47 4.81 1.06
N LYS A 284 27.27 4.55 0.50
CA LYS A 284 26.99 4.60 -0.93
C LYS A 284 26.51 5.98 -1.36
N ASN A 285 26.94 6.40 -2.53
CA ASN A 285 26.50 7.63 -3.19
C ASN A 285 25.84 7.25 -4.52
N LEU A 286 24.55 7.54 -4.66
CA LEU A 286 23.74 7.21 -5.81
C LEU A 286 23.34 8.51 -6.53
N ASN A 287 23.34 8.47 -7.87
CA ASN A 287 22.98 9.60 -8.70
C ASN A 287 21.99 9.15 -9.74
N ASP A 288 20.84 9.84 -9.81
CA ASP A 288 19.77 9.46 -10.71
C ASP A 288 19.21 10.68 -11.44
N VAL A 289 18.83 10.47 -12.69
CA VAL A 289 18.08 11.43 -13.49
C VAL A 289 16.69 10.88 -13.72
N ILE A 290 15.67 11.60 -13.26
CA ILE A 290 14.27 11.16 -13.23
C ILE A 290 13.45 12.01 -14.19
N PRO A 291 13.33 11.61 -15.47
CA PRO A 291 12.51 12.30 -16.45
C PRO A 291 11.04 11.92 -16.35
N GLN A 292 10.16 12.89 -16.60
CA GLN A 292 8.72 12.73 -16.73
C GLN A 292 8.23 13.59 -17.89
N ALA A 293 7.33 13.08 -18.70
CA ALA A 293 6.72 13.81 -19.81
C ALA A 293 5.27 13.38 -20.01
N LYS A 294 4.41 14.34 -20.37
CA LYS A 294 3.01 14.11 -20.74
C LYS A 294 2.67 15.01 -21.91
N LEU A 295 2.08 14.43 -22.93
CA LEU A 295 1.56 15.13 -24.09
C LEU A 295 0.10 14.75 -24.28
N VAL A 296 -0.79 15.74 -24.30
CA VAL A 296 -2.21 15.56 -24.57
C VAL A 296 -2.55 16.23 -25.90
N TYR A 297 -3.22 15.51 -26.77
CA TYR A 297 -3.82 16.05 -28.00
C TYR A 297 -5.33 15.97 -27.91
N HIS A 298 -6.00 17.12 -28.05
CA HIS A 298 -7.45 17.24 -28.09
C HIS A 298 -7.91 17.27 -29.54
N PHE A 299 -8.52 16.17 -30.01
CA PHE A 299 -9.14 16.12 -31.35
C PHE A 299 -10.32 17.09 -31.44
N ASN A 300 -11.05 17.17 -30.34
CA ASN A 300 -12.17 18.09 -30.10
C ASN A 300 -12.44 18.13 -28.58
N PRO A 301 -13.42 18.88 -28.05
CA PRO A 301 -13.73 18.97 -26.63
C PRO A 301 -14.10 17.62 -25.97
N PHE A 302 -14.47 16.61 -26.76
CA PHE A 302 -14.94 15.32 -26.25
C PHE A 302 -13.92 14.19 -26.40
N HIS A 303 -12.89 14.38 -27.20
CA HIS A 303 -11.92 13.32 -27.51
C HIS A 303 -10.50 13.81 -27.33
N SER A 304 -9.71 13.06 -26.57
CA SER A 304 -8.29 13.34 -26.40
C SER A 304 -7.45 12.07 -26.38
N LEU A 305 -6.19 12.23 -26.78
CA LEU A 305 -5.16 11.20 -26.69
C LEU A 305 -4.03 11.73 -25.81
N THR A 306 -3.63 10.96 -24.83
CA THR A 306 -2.54 11.30 -23.90
C THR A 306 -1.41 10.30 -24.06
N ALA A 307 -0.22 10.76 -24.41
CA ALA A 307 1.01 10.00 -24.28
C ALA A 307 1.74 10.45 -23.02
N SER A 308 2.22 9.52 -22.21
CA SER A 308 2.96 9.84 -21.00
C SER A 308 4.14 8.91 -20.78
N TYR A 309 5.19 9.45 -20.19
CA TYR A 309 6.35 8.75 -19.70
C TYR A 309 6.67 9.23 -18.29
N ALA A 310 6.92 8.31 -17.38
CA ALA A 310 7.36 8.62 -16.03
C ALA A 310 8.38 7.59 -15.55
N MET A 311 9.49 8.07 -15.05
CA MET A 311 10.47 7.31 -14.29
C MET A 311 10.31 7.62 -12.81
N ARG A 312 10.49 6.63 -11.94
CA ARG A 312 10.58 6.79 -10.50
C ARG A 312 11.58 5.81 -9.93
N ILE A 313 12.11 6.13 -8.75
CA ILE A 313 13.03 5.29 -8.01
C ILE A 313 12.38 4.89 -6.69
N VAL A 314 12.52 3.63 -6.33
CA VAL A 314 12.12 3.08 -5.04
C VAL A 314 13.37 2.65 -4.30
N ARG A 315 13.61 3.26 -3.13
CA ARG A 315 14.71 2.88 -2.23
C ARG A 315 14.27 1.73 -1.31
N PRO A 316 15.20 0.90 -0.84
CA PRO A 316 14.86 -0.22 0.03
C PRO A 316 14.25 0.27 1.36
N THR A 317 13.29 -0.49 1.86
CA THR A 317 12.70 -0.32 3.19
C THR A 317 13.48 -1.09 4.24
N LEU A 318 13.22 -0.83 5.52
CA LEU A 318 13.85 -1.53 6.63
C LEU A 318 13.75 -3.05 6.48
N SER A 319 12.57 -3.56 6.12
CA SER A 319 12.30 -5.00 5.98
C SER A 319 13.18 -5.74 4.95
N TYR A 320 13.83 -5.00 4.05
CA TYR A 320 14.78 -5.57 3.09
C TYR A 320 16.23 -5.53 3.58
N LEU A 321 16.53 -4.66 4.54
CA LEU A 321 17.90 -4.32 4.94
C LEU A 321 18.33 -5.01 6.24
N VAL A 322 17.38 -5.28 7.14
CA VAL A 322 17.64 -5.84 8.45
C VAL A 322 17.72 -7.36 8.38
N ASP A 323 18.76 -7.91 9.01
CA ASP A 323 18.86 -9.33 9.27
C ASP A 323 17.86 -9.68 10.38
N CYS A 324 16.74 -10.27 10.00
CA CYS A 324 15.77 -10.83 10.93
C CYS A 324 15.75 -12.34 10.75
N GLU A 325 16.36 -13.07 11.66
CA GLU A 325 16.28 -14.52 11.64
C GLU A 325 14.87 -14.94 12.08
N THR A 326 14.03 -15.31 11.11
CA THR A 326 12.72 -15.87 11.44
C THR A 326 12.93 -17.26 12.06
N VAL A 327 12.54 -17.42 13.31
CA VAL A 327 12.69 -18.68 14.02
C VAL A 327 11.64 -19.67 13.53
N SER A 328 12.02 -20.44 12.53
CA SER A 328 11.42 -21.72 12.19
C SER A 328 12.56 -22.69 11.92
N PRO A 329 12.49 -23.93 12.40
CA PRO A 329 13.50 -24.95 12.09
C PRO A 329 13.70 -25.14 10.59
N TYR A 330 12.72 -24.76 9.77
CA TYR A 330 12.70 -24.99 8.33
C TYR A 330 12.83 -23.73 7.47
N THR A 331 12.93 -22.54 8.08
CA THR A 331 13.00 -21.28 7.32
C THR A 331 13.89 -20.26 8.02
N LYS A 332 14.82 -19.68 7.28
CA LYS A 332 15.69 -18.58 7.71
C LYS A 332 15.55 -17.40 6.76
N LYS A 333 15.43 -16.19 7.30
CA LYS A 333 15.35 -14.95 6.54
C LYS A 333 16.54 -14.05 6.86
N TYR A 334 17.10 -13.41 5.84
CA TYR A 334 18.21 -12.47 5.97
C TYR A 334 17.89 -11.18 5.24
N GLY A 335 18.29 -10.06 5.80
CA GLY A 335 18.32 -8.78 5.09
C GLY A 335 19.48 -8.67 4.11
N ASN A 336 19.48 -7.62 3.33
CA ASN A 336 20.59 -7.29 2.44
C ASN A 336 20.90 -5.79 2.49
N LYS A 337 21.97 -5.45 3.22
CA LYS A 337 22.45 -4.05 3.36
C LYS A 337 23.03 -3.48 2.06
N GLU A 338 23.29 -4.33 1.06
CA GLU A 338 23.86 -3.94 -0.24
C GLU A 338 22.82 -3.48 -1.27
N LEU A 339 21.54 -3.50 -0.94
CA LEU A 339 20.49 -3.02 -1.84
C LEU A 339 20.61 -1.50 -2.09
N GLU A 340 20.34 -1.06 -3.32
CA GLU A 340 20.49 0.34 -3.72
C GLU A 340 19.14 1.02 -4.02
N GLY A 341 18.50 0.62 -5.08
CA GLY A 341 17.22 1.15 -5.50
C GLY A 341 16.70 0.48 -6.75
N THR A 342 15.41 0.54 -6.93
CA THR A 342 14.70 -0.01 -8.08
C THR A 342 14.25 1.12 -8.99
N HIS A 343 14.56 1.03 -10.29
CA HIS A 343 14.14 1.99 -11.32
C HIS A 343 12.87 1.48 -12.01
N ILE A 344 11.83 2.30 -12.00
CA ILE A 344 10.53 1.97 -12.60
C ILE A 344 10.24 2.97 -13.72
N ASN A 345 10.20 2.48 -14.97
CA ASN A 345 9.85 3.24 -16.14
C ASN A 345 8.45 2.84 -16.61
N ARG A 346 7.56 3.82 -16.77
CA ARG A 346 6.21 3.59 -17.28
C ARG A 346 5.93 4.50 -18.48
N MET A 347 5.61 3.88 -19.61
CA MET A 347 5.08 4.56 -20.81
C MET A 347 3.61 4.22 -20.93
N ALA A 348 2.76 5.20 -21.23
CA ALA A 348 1.35 4.93 -21.43
C ALA A 348 0.75 5.79 -22.54
N LEU A 349 -0.18 5.20 -23.29
CA LEU A 349 -1.03 5.86 -24.26
C LEU A 349 -2.48 5.70 -23.79
N THR A 350 -3.17 6.83 -23.56
CA THR A 350 -4.53 6.85 -23.04
C THR A 350 -5.43 7.63 -23.99
N TYR A 351 -6.46 6.98 -24.50
CA TYR A 351 -7.54 7.63 -25.21
C TYR A 351 -8.71 7.90 -24.27
N ASN A 352 -9.24 9.12 -24.31
CA ASN A 352 -10.41 9.54 -23.53
C ASN A 352 -11.52 10.01 -24.48
N MET A 353 -12.72 9.53 -24.21
CA MET A 353 -13.95 10.00 -24.83
C MET A 353 -14.93 10.47 -23.75
N LEU A 354 -15.42 11.69 -23.90
CA LEU A 354 -16.36 12.32 -23.00
C LEU A 354 -17.64 12.65 -23.79
N ALA A 355 -18.66 11.81 -23.64
CA ALA A 355 -19.99 12.06 -24.20
C ALA A 355 -20.97 12.41 -23.06
N PRO A 356 -22.14 13.01 -23.31
CA PRO A 356 -23.07 13.44 -22.27
C PRO A 356 -23.43 12.36 -21.24
N ASN A 357 -23.57 11.11 -21.68
CA ASN A 357 -23.96 9.99 -20.83
C ASN A 357 -22.88 8.92 -20.70
N VAL A 358 -21.73 9.07 -21.35
CA VAL A 358 -20.67 8.06 -21.36
C VAL A 358 -19.31 8.72 -21.23
N ILE A 359 -18.53 8.24 -20.27
CA ILE A 359 -17.08 8.49 -20.21
C ILE A 359 -16.41 7.16 -20.53
N PHE A 360 -15.58 7.16 -21.55
CA PHE A 360 -14.79 6.00 -21.91
C PHE A 360 -13.31 6.35 -21.90
N THR A 361 -12.51 5.50 -21.26
CA THR A 361 -11.05 5.63 -21.23
C THR A 361 -10.43 4.28 -21.64
N ALA A 362 -9.45 4.31 -22.53
CA ALA A 362 -8.67 3.12 -22.87
C ALA A 362 -7.19 3.45 -22.73
N THR A 363 -6.49 2.69 -21.88
CA THR A 363 -5.06 2.87 -21.63
C THR A 363 -4.29 1.63 -22.06
N VAL A 364 -3.21 1.83 -22.80
CA VAL A 364 -2.17 0.83 -23.02
C VAL A 364 -0.91 1.34 -22.33
N ALA A 365 -0.33 0.55 -21.42
CA ALA A 365 0.87 0.92 -20.70
C ALA A 365 1.94 -0.18 -20.80
N HIS A 366 3.18 0.25 -20.96
CA HIS A 366 4.37 -0.59 -20.83
C HIS A 366 5.12 -0.18 -19.55
N ILE A 367 5.44 -1.15 -18.73
CA ILE A 367 6.18 -0.97 -17.46
C ILE A 367 7.47 -1.77 -17.57
N ASN A 368 8.60 -1.11 -17.34
CA ASN A 368 9.90 -1.75 -17.25
C ASN A 368 10.54 -1.39 -15.91
N VAL A 369 10.82 -2.41 -15.12
CA VAL A 369 11.53 -2.30 -13.83
C VAL A 369 12.91 -2.89 -14.02
N THR A 370 13.93 -2.16 -13.59
CA THR A 370 15.32 -2.62 -13.53
C THR A 370 15.83 -2.49 -12.10
N ASP A 371 16.84 -3.26 -11.77
CA ASP A 371 17.41 -3.29 -10.42
C ASP A 371 16.34 -3.58 -9.34
N GLY A 372 15.34 -4.39 -9.70
CA GLY A 372 14.20 -4.71 -8.86
C GLY A 372 14.60 -5.53 -7.66
N PHE A 373 13.99 -5.26 -6.50
CA PHE A 373 14.14 -6.10 -5.34
C PHE A 373 13.49 -7.44 -5.60
N ASN A 374 14.30 -8.49 -5.56
CA ASN A 374 13.87 -9.86 -5.72
C ASN A 374 14.12 -10.65 -4.46
N ALA A 375 13.13 -11.45 -4.09
CA ALA A 375 13.37 -12.53 -3.14
C ALA A 375 14.27 -13.59 -3.77
N ILE A 376 15.32 -13.97 -3.07
CA ILE A 376 16.23 -15.06 -3.44
C ILE A 376 15.98 -16.18 -2.45
N TRP A 377 15.46 -17.30 -2.95
CA TRP A 377 15.13 -18.46 -2.15
C TRP A 377 16.03 -19.64 -2.56
N TYR A 378 16.48 -20.39 -1.58
CA TYR A 378 17.13 -21.68 -1.81
C TYR A 378 16.87 -22.62 -0.63
N VAL A 379 17.02 -23.90 -0.87
CA VAL A 379 16.92 -24.95 0.14
C VAL A 379 18.30 -25.56 0.32
N ASP A 380 18.77 -25.65 1.56
CA ASP A 380 20.05 -26.26 1.88
C ASP A 380 19.97 -27.81 1.98
N ASP A 381 21.09 -28.46 2.23
CA ASP A 381 21.17 -29.91 2.35
C ASP A 381 20.41 -30.48 3.57
N LYS A 382 20.03 -29.61 4.52
CA LYS A 382 19.23 -29.95 5.69
C LYS A 382 17.76 -29.72 5.48
N ASN A 383 17.33 -29.34 4.27
CA ASN A 383 15.99 -28.95 3.89
C ASN A 383 15.49 -27.66 4.58
N VAL A 384 16.40 -26.81 5.04
CA VAL A 384 16.06 -25.46 5.53
C VAL A 384 15.93 -24.53 4.34
N ARG A 385 14.83 -23.78 4.29
CA ARG A 385 14.60 -22.74 3.30
C ARG A 385 15.29 -21.45 3.74
N HIS A 386 16.10 -20.90 2.88
CA HIS A 386 16.75 -19.62 3.07
C HIS A 386 16.11 -18.57 2.18
N TYR A 387 15.95 -17.38 2.70
CA TYR A 387 15.30 -16.26 2.03
C TYR A 387 16.10 -14.99 2.24
N THR A 388 16.47 -14.32 1.17
CA THR A 388 17.14 -13.02 1.19
C THR A 388 16.68 -12.17 0.01
N TRP A 389 17.23 -10.99 -0.14
CA TRP A 389 16.87 -10.03 -1.18
C TRP A 389 18.05 -9.71 -2.09
N GLY A 390 17.79 -9.57 -3.39
CA GLY A 390 18.75 -9.11 -4.40
C GLY A 390 18.22 -7.91 -5.18
N ASN A 391 19.09 -7.20 -5.88
CA ASN A 391 18.79 -6.01 -6.68
C ASN A 391 18.89 -6.28 -8.20
N GLU A 392 18.89 -7.53 -8.63
CA GLU A 392 19.07 -7.94 -10.03
C GLU A 392 17.75 -8.26 -10.74
N GLY A 393 16.62 -7.93 -10.12
CA GLY A 393 15.30 -8.19 -10.67
C GLY A 393 14.94 -7.29 -11.85
N VAL A 394 14.36 -7.89 -12.88
CA VAL A 394 13.75 -7.16 -13.99
C VAL A 394 12.28 -7.54 -14.11
N ARG A 395 11.43 -6.56 -14.30
CA ARG A 395 10.03 -6.76 -14.63
C ARG A 395 9.70 -6.04 -15.93
N LYS A 396 9.08 -6.76 -16.87
CA LYS A 396 8.50 -6.19 -18.10
C LYS A 396 7.01 -6.49 -18.10
N ALA A 397 6.18 -5.46 -18.20
CA ALA A 397 4.74 -5.65 -18.23
C ALA A 397 4.07 -4.80 -19.29
N VAL A 398 3.00 -5.33 -19.87
CA VAL A 398 2.08 -4.61 -20.77
C VAL A 398 0.69 -4.72 -20.18
N GLU A 399 0.07 -3.57 -19.94
CA GLU A 399 -1.28 -3.45 -19.41
C GLU A 399 -2.19 -2.84 -20.48
N ILE A 400 -3.37 -3.42 -20.66
CA ILE A 400 -4.44 -2.88 -21.52
C ILE A 400 -5.68 -2.74 -20.64
N THR A 401 -6.13 -1.50 -20.44
CA THR A 401 -7.21 -1.17 -19.52
C THR A 401 -8.28 -0.29 -20.19
N PRO A 402 -9.34 -0.86 -20.78
CA PRO A 402 -10.56 -0.13 -21.08
C PRO A 402 -11.41 0.07 -19.82
N GLU A 403 -11.99 1.28 -19.70
CA GLU A 403 -12.90 1.67 -18.63
C GLU A 403 -14.09 2.42 -19.22
N VAL A 404 -15.28 2.19 -18.68
CA VAL A 404 -16.49 2.90 -19.05
C VAL A 404 -17.28 3.31 -17.82
N GLN A 405 -17.75 4.54 -17.82
CA GLN A 405 -18.79 5.03 -16.92
C GLN A 405 -19.97 5.45 -17.80
N TRP A 406 -21.13 4.89 -17.52
CA TRP A 406 -22.34 5.13 -18.31
C TRP A 406 -23.50 5.53 -17.39
N ILE A 407 -24.12 6.67 -17.71
CA ILE A 407 -25.39 7.10 -17.12
C ILE A 407 -26.50 6.50 -18.01
N ALA A 408 -26.94 5.29 -17.65
CA ALA A 408 -27.89 4.50 -18.47
C ALA A 408 -29.29 5.10 -18.48
N ALA A 409 -29.68 5.73 -17.36
CA ALA A 409 -30.92 6.46 -17.19
C ALA A 409 -30.79 7.48 -16.04
N GLU A 410 -31.80 8.30 -15.82
CA GLU A 410 -31.83 9.18 -14.66
C GLU A 410 -31.72 8.35 -13.37
N GLY A 411 -30.71 8.66 -12.57
CA GLY A 411 -30.40 7.93 -11.33
C GLY A 411 -29.72 6.57 -11.50
N THR A 412 -29.43 6.13 -12.72
CA THR A 412 -28.77 4.85 -13.01
C THR A 412 -27.36 5.07 -13.55
N LYS A 413 -26.35 4.61 -12.84
CA LYS A 413 -24.95 4.70 -13.25
C LYS A 413 -24.32 3.31 -13.27
N VAL A 414 -23.67 2.97 -14.39
CA VAL A 414 -22.91 1.74 -14.58
C VAL A 414 -21.43 2.08 -14.74
N ASN A 415 -20.57 1.37 -14.03
CA ASN A 415 -19.13 1.46 -14.17
C ASN A 415 -18.60 0.08 -14.52
N ALA A 416 -17.69 0.00 -15.48
CA ALA A 416 -16.98 -1.22 -15.79
C ALA A 416 -15.54 -0.91 -16.17
N ALA A 417 -14.62 -1.75 -15.73
CA ALA A 417 -13.21 -1.69 -16.10
C ALA A 417 -12.69 -3.12 -16.29
N PHE A 418 -11.82 -3.29 -17.25
CA PHE A 418 -11.15 -4.55 -17.48
C PHE A 418 -9.66 -4.28 -17.73
N THR A 419 -8.76 -4.98 -17.05
CA THR A 419 -7.33 -4.91 -17.28
C THR A 419 -6.84 -6.28 -17.73
N ALA A 420 -6.26 -6.37 -18.90
CA ALA A 420 -5.42 -7.49 -19.31
C ALA A 420 -3.97 -7.13 -19.03
N LEU A 421 -3.25 -8.03 -18.40
CA LEU A 421 -1.86 -7.86 -17.98
C LEU A 421 -1.02 -9.00 -18.55
N TRP A 422 0.01 -8.67 -19.33
CA TRP A 422 1.14 -9.54 -19.54
C TRP A 422 2.27 -9.06 -18.64
N ASP A 423 2.83 -9.94 -17.82
CA ASP A 423 3.86 -9.64 -16.83
C ASP A 423 4.97 -10.68 -16.91
N GLU A 424 6.20 -10.25 -17.11
CA GLU A 424 7.38 -11.10 -17.12
C GLU A 424 8.35 -10.62 -16.06
N ARG A 425 8.67 -11.49 -15.13
CA ARG A 425 9.68 -11.25 -14.10
C ARG A 425 10.91 -12.11 -14.33
N ILE A 426 12.06 -11.51 -14.19
CA ILE A 426 13.37 -12.12 -14.43
C ILE A 426 14.25 -11.88 -13.21
N ALA A 427 14.84 -12.92 -12.67
CA ALA A 427 15.88 -12.87 -11.64
C ALA A 427 17.17 -13.45 -12.23
N TYR A 428 18.09 -12.59 -12.60
CA TYR A 428 19.31 -13.01 -13.30
C TYR A 428 20.25 -13.84 -12.42
N ALA A 429 20.37 -13.54 -11.14
CA ALA A 429 21.24 -14.25 -10.21
C ALA A 429 20.93 -15.76 -10.13
N ILE A 430 19.66 -16.13 -10.33
CA ILE A 430 19.21 -17.53 -10.26
C ILE A 430 18.73 -18.05 -11.63
N ASN A 431 18.96 -17.27 -12.69
CA ASN A 431 18.55 -17.59 -14.08
C ASN A 431 17.08 -17.99 -14.21
N LEU A 432 16.22 -17.30 -13.48
CA LEU A 432 14.78 -17.55 -13.47
C LEU A 432 14.05 -16.53 -14.31
N ARG A 433 13.07 -17.00 -15.09
CA ARG A 433 12.19 -16.18 -15.93
C ARG A 433 10.76 -16.71 -15.80
N ASN A 434 9.85 -15.84 -15.37
CA ASN A 434 8.43 -16.16 -15.17
C ASN A 434 7.55 -15.23 -15.99
N PRO A 435 7.19 -15.56 -17.25
CA PRO A 435 6.18 -14.85 -18.01
C PRO A 435 4.79 -15.33 -17.62
N ASN A 436 3.88 -14.41 -17.37
CA ASN A 436 2.52 -14.73 -16.96
C ASN A 436 1.47 -13.79 -17.59
N TRP A 437 0.25 -14.30 -17.73
CA TRP A 437 -0.91 -13.52 -18.11
C TRP A 437 -1.89 -13.42 -16.95
N GLY A 438 -2.27 -12.19 -16.64
CA GLY A 438 -3.27 -11.90 -15.63
C GLY A 438 -4.40 -11.05 -16.18
N PHE A 439 -5.47 -11.00 -15.41
CA PHE A 439 -6.56 -10.06 -15.68
C PHE A 439 -7.21 -9.57 -14.40
N THR A 440 -7.81 -8.38 -14.47
CA THR A 440 -8.69 -7.85 -13.43
C THR A 440 -9.93 -7.25 -14.10
N GLY A 441 -11.11 -7.73 -13.71
CA GLY A 441 -12.40 -7.17 -14.10
C GLY A 441 -13.06 -6.48 -12.91
N LYS A 442 -13.68 -5.34 -13.14
CA LYS A 442 -14.50 -4.62 -12.16
C LYS A 442 -15.80 -4.19 -12.81
N ALA A 443 -16.91 -4.33 -12.10
CA ALA A 443 -18.21 -3.83 -12.53
C ALA A 443 -18.97 -3.26 -11.33
N GLY A 444 -19.75 -2.21 -11.57
CA GLY A 444 -20.58 -1.58 -10.55
C GLY A 444 -21.84 -0.99 -11.16
N LEU A 445 -22.92 -1.08 -10.41
CA LEU A 445 -24.21 -0.46 -10.71
C LEU A 445 -24.63 0.38 -9.51
N GLU A 446 -24.96 1.62 -9.76
CA GLU A 446 -25.59 2.50 -8.77
C GLU A 446 -26.97 2.90 -9.28
N GLN A 447 -27.99 2.80 -8.43
CA GLN A 447 -29.36 3.17 -8.73
C GLN A 447 -29.91 4.09 -7.65
N VAL A 448 -30.40 5.22 -8.04
CA VAL A 448 -31.18 6.11 -7.17
C VAL A 448 -32.66 5.80 -7.37
N LEU A 449 -33.32 5.34 -6.32
CA LEU A 449 -34.74 5.03 -6.30
C LEU A 449 -35.54 6.26 -5.81
N PRO A 450 -36.87 6.25 -6.00
CA PRO A 450 -37.77 7.20 -5.35
C PRO A 450 -37.49 7.32 -3.85
N GLN A 451 -37.77 8.48 -3.26
CA GLN A 451 -37.51 8.80 -1.84
C GLN A 451 -36.01 8.88 -1.48
N GLY A 452 -35.11 8.99 -2.46
CA GLY A 452 -33.68 9.19 -2.24
C GLY A 452 -32.93 7.95 -1.71
N ILE A 453 -33.50 6.76 -1.88
CA ILE A 453 -32.79 5.50 -1.59
C ILE A 453 -31.76 5.26 -2.70
N LYS A 454 -30.51 5.02 -2.32
CA LYS A 454 -29.44 4.66 -3.24
C LYS A 454 -29.10 3.19 -3.03
N LEU A 455 -29.09 2.44 -4.13
CA LEU A 455 -28.63 1.06 -4.17
C LEU A 455 -27.32 1.01 -4.93
N GLY A 456 -26.37 0.24 -4.44
CA GLY A 456 -25.12 -0.03 -5.12
C GLY A 456 -24.83 -1.52 -5.12
N VAL A 457 -24.29 -2.00 -6.25
CA VAL A 457 -23.73 -3.36 -6.36
C VAL A 457 -22.40 -3.21 -7.07
N ASN A 458 -21.39 -3.94 -6.59
CA ASN A 458 -20.10 -3.97 -7.23
C ASN A 458 -19.51 -5.38 -7.19
N ALA A 459 -18.70 -5.67 -8.18
CA ALA A 459 -17.96 -6.93 -8.28
C ALA A 459 -16.55 -6.65 -8.79
N LYS A 460 -15.59 -7.39 -8.28
CA LYS A 460 -14.22 -7.46 -8.78
C LYS A 460 -13.84 -8.92 -8.91
N VAL A 461 -13.18 -9.25 -10.01
CA VAL A 461 -12.56 -10.56 -10.22
C VAL A 461 -11.16 -10.34 -10.75
N SER A 462 -10.19 -11.12 -10.26
CA SER A 462 -8.82 -11.12 -10.79
C SER A 462 -8.19 -12.50 -10.73
N LYS A 463 -7.25 -12.74 -11.63
CA LYS A 463 -6.45 -13.97 -11.71
C LYS A 463 -5.13 -13.67 -12.40
N GLY A 464 -4.09 -14.40 -12.03
CA GLY A 464 -2.81 -14.39 -12.71
C GLY A 464 -1.97 -13.13 -12.45
N ASN A 465 -2.27 -12.33 -11.41
CA ASN A 465 -1.34 -11.27 -11.02
C ASN A 465 -0.08 -11.90 -10.46
N THR A 466 1.08 -11.47 -10.95
CA THR A 466 2.36 -11.98 -10.48
C THR A 466 2.69 -11.37 -9.11
N VAL A 467 2.91 -12.22 -8.11
CA VAL A 467 3.28 -11.80 -6.75
C VAL A 467 4.78 -11.51 -6.70
N ASP A 468 5.57 -12.48 -7.11
CA ASP A 468 7.03 -12.38 -7.22
C ASP A 468 7.54 -13.15 -8.44
N VAL A 469 8.85 -13.37 -8.54
CA VAL A 469 9.45 -14.13 -9.65
C VAL A 469 9.07 -15.62 -9.63
N TYR A 470 8.60 -16.14 -8.50
CA TYR A 470 8.27 -17.56 -8.29
C TYR A 470 6.79 -17.87 -8.31
N SER A 471 5.93 -16.88 -8.11
CA SER A 471 4.53 -17.12 -7.79
C SER A 471 3.56 -16.13 -8.46
N HIS A 472 2.35 -16.58 -8.64
CA HIS A 472 1.23 -15.79 -9.14
C HIS A 472 -0.07 -16.10 -8.37
N GLU A 473 -1.00 -15.15 -8.39
CA GLU A 473 -2.30 -15.28 -7.76
C GLU A 473 -3.24 -16.15 -8.58
N GLY A 474 -3.88 -17.10 -7.93
CA GLY A 474 -5.04 -17.81 -8.45
C GLY A 474 -6.28 -16.90 -8.58
N LEU A 475 -7.43 -17.49 -8.82
CA LEU A 475 -8.70 -16.77 -8.94
C LEU A 475 -9.14 -16.17 -7.61
N ASN A 476 -9.31 -14.85 -7.57
CA ASN A 476 -9.93 -14.16 -6.44
C ASN A 476 -11.09 -13.27 -6.90
N TYR A 477 -12.05 -13.03 -6.03
CA TYR A 477 -13.16 -12.15 -6.33
C TYR A 477 -13.77 -11.53 -5.07
N THR A 478 -14.31 -10.33 -5.26
CA THR A 478 -15.06 -9.60 -4.25
C THR A 478 -16.41 -9.21 -4.84
N PHE A 479 -17.47 -9.36 -4.07
CA PHE A 479 -18.80 -8.88 -4.39
C PHE A 479 -19.28 -7.98 -3.26
N GLY A 480 -19.81 -6.82 -3.60
CA GLY A 480 -20.34 -5.86 -2.64
C GLY A 480 -21.74 -5.39 -3.03
N ALA A 481 -22.57 -5.14 -2.02
CA ALA A 481 -23.87 -4.51 -2.17
C ALA A 481 -24.07 -3.48 -1.05
N ASN A 482 -24.72 -2.37 -1.37
CA ASN A 482 -25.06 -1.38 -0.36
C ASN A 482 -26.42 -0.75 -0.60
N VAL A 483 -27.08 -0.39 0.50
CA VAL A 483 -28.30 0.39 0.51
C VAL A 483 -28.07 1.60 1.39
N MET A 484 -28.30 2.79 0.86
CA MET A 484 -28.11 4.04 1.58
C MET A 484 -29.34 4.93 1.45
N ARG A 485 -29.72 5.57 2.54
CA ARG A 485 -30.77 6.58 2.56
C ARG A 485 -30.41 7.76 3.45
N SER A 486 -30.73 8.96 2.97
CA SER A 486 -30.59 10.18 3.73
C SER A 486 -31.95 10.63 4.30
N PHE A 487 -31.92 11.13 5.53
CA PHE A 487 -33.07 11.60 6.31
C PHE A 487 -32.78 13.02 6.82
N LEU A 488 -33.78 13.69 7.41
CA LEU A 488 -33.63 14.98 8.06
C LEU A 488 -33.00 16.04 7.13
N ASN A 489 -33.53 16.17 5.90
CA ASN A 489 -32.98 17.06 4.88
C ASN A 489 -31.49 16.81 4.60
N SER A 490 -31.13 15.54 4.45
CA SER A 490 -29.76 15.05 4.19
C SER A 490 -28.77 15.26 5.34
N LYS A 491 -29.24 15.56 6.56
CA LYS A 491 -28.39 15.65 7.74
C LYS A 491 -28.03 14.29 8.32
N LEU A 492 -28.92 13.31 8.27
CA LEU A 492 -28.67 11.94 8.72
C LEU A 492 -28.63 11.00 7.52
N THR A 493 -27.57 10.25 7.38
CA THR A 493 -27.45 9.19 6.37
C THR A 493 -27.25 7.86 7.07
N ALA A 494 -28.02 6.84 6.67
CA ALA A 494 -27.84 5.47 7.09
C ALA A 494 -27.41 4.64 5.86
N SER A 495 -26.39 3.83 6.01
CA SER A 495 -25.88 2.90 4.99
C SER A 495 -25.77 1.50 5.58
N LEU A 496 -26.34 0.52 4.88
CA LEU A 496 -26.14 -0.88 5.14
C LEU A 496 -25.29 -1.43 3.99
N GLU A 497 -24.15 -2.01 4.33
CA GLU A 497 -23.15 -2.49 3.38
C GLU A 497 -22.92 -3.99 3.60
N TYR A 498 -22.83 -4.74 2.51
CA TYR A 498 -22.46 -6.15 2.49
C TYR A 498 -21.26 -6.33 1.56
N GLU A 499 -20.30 -7.12 1.98
CA GLU A 499 -19.16 -7.54 1.17
C GLU A 499 -18.90 -9.04 1.38
N TYR A 500 -18.66 -9.73 0.28
CA TYR A 500 -18.10 -11.07 0.25
C TYR A 500 -16.74 -11.03 -0.44
N LYS A 501 -15.71 -11.65 0.16
CA LYS A 501 -14.35 -11.65 -0.36
C LYS A 501 -13.76 -13.05 -0.35
N LYS A 502 -13.41 -13.56 -1.54
CA LYS A 502 -12.54 -14.72 -1.69
C LYS A 502 -11.12 -14.28 -1.96
N LEU A 503 -10.19 -14.65 -1.08
CA LEU A 503 -8.76 -14.42 -1.28
C LEU A 503 -8.19 -15.36 -2.35
N PRO A 504 -7.09 -14.96 -3.03
CA PRO A 504 -6.42 -15.82 -3.98
C PRO A 504 -5.65 -16.95 -3.29
N GLU A 505 -5.62 -18.08 -3.92
CA GLU A 505 -4.57 -19.07 -3.71
C GLU A 505 -3.31 -18.59 -4.45
N ILE A 506 -2.15 -18.72 -3.82
CA ILE A 506 -0.87 -18.35 -4.46
C ILE A 506 -0.24 -19.63 -5.00
N GLU A 507 -0.17 -19.72 -6.33
CA GLU A 507 0.49 -20.82 -7.02
C GLU A 507 1.98 -20.52 -7.16
N ILE A 508 2.83 -21.42 -6.66
CA ILE A 508 4.28 -21.32 -6.75
C ILE A 508 4.72 -22.02 -8.03
N THR A 509 5.34 -21.26 -8.92
CA THR A 509 5.87 -21.81 -10.17
C THR A 509 7.04 -22.74 -9.88
N GLN A 510 7.08 -23.91 -10.52
CA GLN A 510 8.21 -24.81 -10.41
C GLN A 510 9.48 -24.11 -10.89
N CYS A 511 10.48 -24.08 -10.00
CA CYS A 511 11.75 -23.44 -10.28
C CYS A 511 12.91 -24.25 -9.71
N ALA A 512 13.75 -24.78 -10.59
CA ALA A 512 14.90 -25.58 -10.21
C ALA A 512 15.86 -24.88 -9.23
N PRO A 513 16.15 -23.56 -9.34
CA PRO A 513 17.02 -22.88 -8.40
C PRO A 513 16.48 -22.79 -6.98
N ILE A 514 15.15 -22.69 -6.78
CA ILE A 514 14.57 -22.61 -5.43
C ILE A 514 14.36 -23.97 -4.78
N GLY A 515 14.37 -25.03 -5.57
CA GLY A 515 14.37 -26.39 -5.07
C GLY A 515 13.03 -26.94 -4.59
N TYR A 516 11.88 -26.29 -4.82
CA TYR A 516 10.55 -26.81 -4.47
C TYR A 516 9.44 -26.32 -5.41
N THR A 517 8.29 -27.02 -5.35
CA THR A 517 7.03 -26.65 -5.99
C THR A 517 5.90 -26.75 -4.98
N GLY A 518 4.81 -26.01 -5.17
CA GLY A 518 3.66 -26.11 -4.29
C GLY A 518 2.70 -24.96 -4.37
N SER A 519 1.88 -24.84 -3.34
CA SER A 519 0.89 -23.77 -3.21
C SER A 519 0.84 -23.18 -1.81
N LEU A 520 0.43 -21.93 -1.73
CA LEU A 520 0.09 -21.21 -0.51
C LEU A 520 -1.36 -20.72 -0.65
N TYR A 521 -2.19 -21.09 0.27
CA TYR A 521 -3.59 -20.69 0.30
C TYR A 521 -3.88 -19.94 1.59
N THR A 522 -4.55 -18.79 1.46
CA THR A 522 -5.01 -17.99 2.59
C THR A 522 -6.50 -17.74 2.46
N ARG A 523 -7.26 -17.98 3.52
CA ARG A 523 -8.68 -17.66 3.58
C ARG A 523 -9.05 -17.01 4.91
N HIS A 524 -10.02 -16.11 4.88
CA HIS A 524 -10.61 -15.58 6.08
C HIS A 524 -11.66 -16.53 6.64
N HIS A 525 -11.74 -16.64 7.95
CA HIS A 525 -12.73 -17.47 8.63
C HIS A 525 -14.15 -17.03 8.27
N ASN A 526 -14.37 -15.73 8.14
CA ASN A 526 -15.66 -15.19 7.74
C ASN A 526 -15.52 -14.27 6.52
N PRO A 527 -15.65 -14.79 5.28
CA PRO A 527 -15.51 -14.02 4.05
C PRO A 527 -16.65 -13.00 3.85
N ASN A 528 -17.71 -13.08 4.67
CA ASN A 528 -18.86 -12.18 4.60
C ASN A 528 -18.69 -11.04 5.61
N THR A 529 -18.93 -9.83 5.15
CA THR A 529 -18.94 -8.64 5.99
C THR A 529 -20.26 -7.91 5.84
N VAL A 530 -20.90 -7.60 6.95
CA VAL A 530 -22.11 -6.75 7.00
C VAL A 530 -21.83 -5.59 7.91
N LYS A 531 -22.08 -4.36 7.46
CA LYS A 531 -21.80 -3.14 8.22
C LYS A 531 -22.95 -2.15 8.12
N LEU A 532 -23.40 -1.64 9.26
CA LEU A 532 -24.31 -0.49 9.37
C LEU A 532 -23.53 0.75 9.75
N VAL A 533 -23.68 1.81 8.97
CA VAL A 533 -23.02 3.09 9.22
C VAL A 533 -24.07 4.20 9.27
N LEU A 534 -24.00 5.01 10.30
CA LEU A 534 -24.82 6.22 10.50
C LEU A 534 -23.91 7.45 10.47
N THR A 535 -24.23 8.42 9.64
CA THR A 535 -23.50 9.70 9.55
C THR A 535 -24.45 10.86 9.75
N TYR A 536 -24.17 11.71 10.74
CA TYR A 536 -24.95 12.93 11.01
C TYR A 536 -24.12 14.17 10.70
N LYS A 537 -24.70 15.10 9.91
CA LYS A 537 -24.10 16.39 9.53
C LYS A 537 -24.80 17.53 10.27
N PHE A 538 -24.04 18.46 10.81
CA PHE A 538 -24.53 19.60 11.57
C PHE A 538 -23.92 20.94 11.12
#